data_ccd86da9f4c61116affcca83e296b78c
#
_entry.id   ccd86da9f4c61116affcca83e296b78c
#
_cell.length_a   1.000
_cell.length_b   1.000
_cell.length_c   1.000
_cell.angle_alpha   90.00
_cell.angle_beta   90.00
_cell.angle_gamma   90.00
#
_symmetry.space_group_name_H-M   'P 1'
#
loop_
_entity.id
_entity.type
_entity.pdbx_description
1 polymer ?
#
loop_
_entity_poly.entity_id
_entity_poly.type
_entity_poly.pdbx_seq_one_letter_code
_entity_poly.pdbx_strand_id
1 'polypeptide(L)'
;MEIGKPAETGEPAGNDGLEESREPPVTAVLWSDGEARSGTEGLRRDGTEGLSAADGPSATEVLSATEGSSGEPTVLWGQPTGPSGEPTVLWGEPTGPSGEPTVLWGEAVGADQLAAAERGYARCGPAERLLWERLSVFEGAFGRDAVREVCASGALPPAKILSVLERLAPLALLPVDDLFDGENDLPRYWMPHPMRAVGARRLTDRGDRRILVLRHRRWCVKLARRAADWWQSGRQLDARDLALRELPDLAAAMDPTTAPLSASDEADTAVEITVSLWFLWVACGRAAEGRTRLRHALSLRTGPPSARALWLAAFLELESGRPDAADPLLAQAWAAAVRDGDDRALGLLAHLRGATALYQGRTRAAADEFREALALMGEYPEFGPTRHACWVGLALSLCRTDPEAAQEALDQGDLDRESRWSLMGRDLCADAWSHVVRAELAAWDGELDRAAAYARRALRKHLRMGSAAGAAGAAELLAQLRVAAGERDEAAHLLGAVDLLRTSVFDASYRPAEYCVVTRARSETVLRSLLDGKELRYAYEEGARRGLFSLAGEA
;
A
#
# COMPACT_ATOMS: atom_id res chain seq x y z
N MET A 1 -43.07 11.83 -61.40
CA MET A 1 -42.33 11.71 -62.67
C MET A 1 -41.10 10.93 -62.33
N GLU A 2 -41.19 9.61 -62.43
CA GLU A 2 -40.80 8.71 -63.53
C GLU A 2 -39.28 8.64 -63.61
N ILE A 3 -38.78 7.48 -63.22
CA ILE A 3 -38.58 6.18 -63.86
C ILE A 3 -37.15 6.11 -64.45
N GLY A 4 -36.45 5.05 -64.10
CA GLY A 4 -35.39 4.48 -64.95
C GLY A 4 -34.33 3.64 -64.24
N LYS A 5 -34.61 2.36 -63.95
CA LYS A 5 -33.67 1.21 -64.07
C LYS A 5 -33.78 0.69 -65.53
N PRO A 6 -32.95 -0.23 -66.06
CA PRO A 6 -32.15 -1.30 -65.42
C PRO A 6 -30.85 -1.71 -66.20
N ALA A 7 -30.22 -2.78 -65.62
CA ALA A 7 -29.72 -4.06 -66.18
C ALA A 7 -28.27 -4.15 -66.71
N GLU A 8 -27.58 -5.08 -66.07
CA GLU A 8 -27.04 -6.41 -66.54
C GLU A 8 -25.65 -6.35 -67.20
N THR A 9 -24.69 -7.09 -66.87
CA THR A 9 -24.29 -8.48 -66.72
C THR A 9 -22.76 -8.57 -66.92
N GLY A 10 -22.12 -9.52 -66.28
CA GLY A 10 -20.79 -9.95 -66.71
C GLY A 10 -19.86 -10.50 -65.63
N GLU A 11 -20.06 -11.72 -65.19
CA GLU A 11 -18.95 -12.64 -64.85
C GLU A 11 -18.40 -13.26 -66.13
N PRO A 12 -17.18 -13.87 -66.20
CA PRO A 12 -16.48 -14.65 -65.22
C PRO A 12 -14.94 -14.59 -65.28
N ALA A 13 -14.27 -15.19 -64.36
CA ALA A 13 -13.18 -16.17 -64.52
C ALA A 13 -12.20 -16.16 -63.37
N GLY A 14 -12.01 -17.34 -62.80
CA GLY A 14 -11.22 -17.68 -61.67
C GLY A 14 -9.73 -17.41 -61.80
N ASN A 15 -9.12 -17.30 -60.65
CA ASN A 15 -7.71 -17.57 -60.46
C ASN A 15 -7.49 -18.25 -59.11
N ASP A 16 -7.13 -19.54 -59.18
CA ASP A 16 -6.57 -20.31 -58.08
C ASP A 16 -5.28 -19.62 -57.62
N GLY A 17 -5.22 -19.21 -56.36
CA GLY A 17 -4.03 -18.62 -55.77
C GLY A 17 -3.98 -18.99 -54.27
N LEU A 18 -3.26 -20.08 -54.01
CA LEU A 18 -2.52 -20.39 -52.78
C LEU A 18 -2.94 -19.58 -51.51
N GLU A 19 -3.70 -20.22 -50.62
CA GLU A 19 -3.80 -19.84 -49.22
C GLU A 19 -2.42 -19.98 -48.58
N GLU A 20 -1.67 -18.87 -48.52
CA GLU A 20 -0.61 -18.68 -47.55
C GLU A 20 -1.28 -18.64 -46.16
N SER A 21 -1.02 -19.66 -45.36
CA SER A 21 -1.33 -19.70 -43.94
C SER A 21 -0.58 -18.54 -43.24
N ARG A 22 -1.24 -17.39 -43.17
CA ARG A 22 -0.76 -16.28 -42.33
C ARG A 22 -0.97 -16.71 -40.88
N GLU A 23 0.13 -16.93 -40.17
CA GLU A 23 0.12 -16.98 -38.72
C GLU A 23 -0.55 -15.68 -38.19
N PRO A 24 -1.47 -15.78 -37.22
CA PRO A 24 -2.12 -14.61 -36.67
C PRO A 24 -1.03 -13.68 -36.07
N PRO A 25 -1.17 -12.36 -36.18
CA PRO A 25 -0.19 -11.45 -35.61
C PRO A 25 -0.03 -11.68 -34.10
N VAL A 26 1.19 -11.58 -33.60
CA VAL A 26 1.57 -11.80 -32.18
C VAL A 26 0.64 -11.05 -31.21
N THR A 27 0.13 -9.90 -31.61
CA THR A 27 -0.90 -9.13 -30.90
C THR A 27 -2.19 -9.92 -30.63
N ALA A 28 -2.68 -10.71 -31.59
CA ALA A 28 -3.90 -11.48 -31.44
C ALA A 28 -3.76 -12.62 -30.40
N VAL A 29 -2.54 -13.19 -30.28
CA VAL A 29 -2.24 -14.23 -29.30
C VAL A 29 -2.15 -13.66 -27.86
N LEU A 30 -1.72 -12.42 -27.72
CA LEU A 30 -1.58 -11.76 -26.41
C LEU A 30 -2.92 -11.31 -25.81
N TRP A 31 -3.96 -11.12 -26.64
CA TRP A 31 -5.25 -10.56 -26.23
C TRP A 31 -6.44 -11.52 -26.39
N SER A 32 -6.26 -12.69 -27.02
CA SER A 32 -7.31 -13.70 -27.12
C SER A 32 -7.50 -14.43 -25.79
N ASP A 33 -8.72 -14.50 -25.29
CA ASP A 33 -9.11 -15.38 -24.18
C ASP A 33 -8.99 -16.84 -24.62
N GLY A 34 -7.84 -17.45 -24.32
CA GLY A 34 -7.72 -18.90 -24.40
C GLY A 34 -8.55 -19.51 -23.29
N GLU A 35 -9.73 -20.05 -23.59
CA GLU A 35 -10.42 -20.98 -22.71
C GLU A 35 -9.45 -22.11 -22.33
N ALA A 36 -8.84 -22.02 -21.15
CA ALA A 36 -8.17 -23.14 -20.53
C ALA A 36 -9.27 -24.14 -20.12
N ARG A 37 -9.61 -25.05 -21.03
CA ARG A 37 -10.38 -26.24 -20.68
C ARG A 37 -9.57 -27.06 -19.68
N SER A 38 -9.89 -26.93 -18.41
CA SER A 38 -9.47 -27.87 -17.37
C SER A 38 -10.18 -29.20 -17.60
N GLY A 39 -9.57 -30.05 -18.41
CA GLY A 39 -9.93 -31.43 -18.51
C GLY A 39 -9.40 -32.21 -17.32
N THR A 40 -10.15 -32.28 -16.25
CA THR A 40 -9.96 -33.29 -15.22
C THR A 40 -10.80 -34.50 -15.59
N GLU A 41 -10.29 -35.34 -16.45
CA GLU A 41 -10.77 -36.73 -16.59
C GLU A 41 -10.16 -37.57 -15.47
N GLY A 42 -11.07 -38.23 -14.74
CA GLY A 42 -10.75 -39.07 -13.59
C GLY A 42 -9.94 -40.31 -13.96
N LEU A 43 -8.98 -40.60 -13.13
CA LEU A 43 -8.39 -41.93 -12.99
C LEU A 43 -8.61 -42.39 -11.55
N ARG A 44 -9.68 -43.17 -11.38
CA ARG A 44 -9.80 -44.11 -10.25
C ARG A 44 -8.66 -45.12 -10.36
N ARG A 45 -7.91 -45.28 -9.27
CA ARG A 45 -7.20 -46.55 -9.00
C ARG A 45 -7.41 -46.92 -7.55
N ASP A 46 -8.10 -48.04 -7.40
CA ASP A 46 -8.10 -48.89 -6.21
C ASP A 46 -6.70 -49.47 -6.00
N GLY A 47 -6.34 -49.70 -4.73
CA GLY A 47 -5.18 -50.52 -4.39
C GLY A 47 -4.66 -50.24 -3.00
N THR A 48 -5.19 -50.96 -2.05
CA THR A 48 -4.68 -51.18 -0.68
C THR A 48 -3.33 -51.87 -0.68
N GLU A 49 -2.55 -51.59 0.36
CA GLU A 49 -1.53 -52.36 1.13
C GLU A 49 -0.37 -51.42 1.45
N GLY A 50 -0.05 -51.08 2.67
CA GLY A 50 0.35 -51.78 3.86
C GLY A 50 1.87 -51.99 3.90
N LEU A 51 2.59 -51.29 4.82
CA LEU A 51 3.80 -51.74 5.54
C LEU A 51 4.54 -50.48 6.12
N SER A 52 4.48 -50.29 7.42
CA SER A 52 5.49 -50.65 8.43
C SER A 52 6.75 -49.76 8.51
N ALA A 53 6.91 -49.22 9.70
CA ALA A 53 7.99 -48.44 10.29
C ALA A 53 9.41 -49.00 10.11
N ALA A 54 10.41 -48.08 10.09
CA ALA A 54 11.70 -48.27 10.79
C ALA A 54 12.50 -46.97 10.83
N ASP A 55 12.78 -46.54 12.05
CA ASP A 55 14.03 -46.04 12.65
C ASP A 55 14.97 -45.08 11.88
N GLY A 56 15.32 -43.98 12.66
CA GLY A 56 16.27 -42.93 12.40
C GLY A 56 17.74 -43.34 12.21
N PRO A 57 18.68 -42.42 12.19
CA PRO A 57 19.18 -41.77 13.42
C PRO A 57 19.57 -40.28 13.31
N SER A 58 19.70 -39.71 14.50
CA SER A 58 20.39 -38.48 14.92
C SER A 58 21.82 -38.36 14.39
N ALA A 59 22.18 -37.17 13.91
CA ALA A 59 23.58 -36.75 13.94
C ALA A 59 23.66 -35.24 14.16
N THR A 60 24.08 -34.90 15.34
CA THR A 60 24.65 -33.63 15.77
C THR A 60 26.05 -33.51 15.18
N GLU A 61 26.32 -32.48 14.40
CA GLU A 61 27.69 -32.07 14.18
C GLU A 61 27.82 -30.55 14.17
N VAL A 62 28.65 -30.11 15.09
CA VAL A 62 29.18 -28.78 15.34
C VAL A 62 30.21 -28.46 14.27
N LEU A 63 30.09 -27.36 13.57
CA LEU A 63 31.26 -26.74 12.94
C LEU A 63 31.24 -25.22 13.12
N SER A 64 32.39 -24.82 13.65
CA SER A 64 32.85 -23.50 14.04
C SER A 64 32.94 -22.46 12.93
N ALA A 65 32.75 -21.24 13.38
CA ALA A 65 33.10 -19.92 12.87
C ALA A 65 34.06 -19.82 11.68
N THR A 66 33.67 -18.98 10.70
CA THR A 66 34.63 -18.07 10.06
C THR A 66 33.93 -16.70 9.89
N GLU A 67 34.65 -15.72 10.42
CA GLU A 67 34.37 -14.28 10.29
C GLU A 67 34.48 -13.83 8.83
N GLY A 68 33.64 -12.81 8.48
CA GLY A 68 34.01 -11.86 7.43
C GLY A 68 33.06 -11.79 6.26
N SER A 69 32.09 -10.86 6.32
CA SER A 69 31.99 -9.80 5.31
C SER A 69 30.88 -8.85 5.71
N SER A 70 31.22 -7.57 5.82
CA SER A 70 30.35 -6.42 5.95
C SER A 70 29.33 -6.41 4.80
N GLY A 71 28.07 -6.74 5.08
CA GLY A 71 26.98 -6.55 4.16
C GLY A 71 26.60 -5.07 4.13
N GLU A 72 26.89 -4.40 3.04
CA GLU A 72 26.33 -3.06 2.76
C GLU A 72 24.80 -3.15 2.71
N PRO A 73 24.06 -2.15 3.25
CA PRO A 73 22.62 -2.14 3.16
C PRO A 73 22.19 -1.95 1.70
N THR A 74 21.45 -2.90 1.17
CA THR A 74 20.88 -2.83 -0.18
C THR A 74 19.80 -1.76 -0.19
N VAL A 75 20.11 -0.62 -0.82
CA VAL A 75 19.16 0.47 -1.05
C VAL A 75 18.16 0.03 -2.11
N LEU A 76 16.92 -0.24 -1.73
CA LEU A 76 15.91 -0.85 -2.61
C LEU A 76 15.08 0.17 -3.41
N TRP A 77 15.05 1.44 -3.02
CA TRP A 77 14.30 2.50 -3.69
C TRP A 77 14.99 3.84 -3.47
N GLY A 78 15.76 4.29 -4.45
CA GLY A 78 16.33 5.64 -4.45
C GLY A 78 15.32 6.65 -4.96
N GLN A 79 14.95 7.64 -4.16
CA GLN A 79 14.43 8.91 -4.68
C GLN A 79 15.60 9.75 -5.23
N PRO A 80 15.34 10.68 -6.17
CA PRO A 80 16.38 11.60 -6.60
C PRO A 80 16.95 12.35 -5.39
N THR A 81 18.25 12.34 -5.29
CA THR A 81 19.00 12.97 -4.20
C THR A 81 18.68 14.45 -4.10
N GLY A 82 18.37 14.92 -2.90
CA GLY A 82 18.38 16.35 -2.60
C GLY A 82 19.79 16.95 -2.81
N PRO A 83 19.96 18.24 -2.71
CA PRO A 83 21.21 18.93 -3.02
C PRO A 83 22.42 18.48 -2.17
N SER A 84 22.25 17.62 -1.19
CA SER A 84 23.31 17.00 -0.38
C SER A 84 23.77 15.61 -0.82
N GLY A 85 23.13 14.98 -1.81
CA GLY A 85 23.59 13.70 -2.39
C GLY A 85 23.37 12.45 -1.53
N GLU A 86 22.65 12.51 -0.40
CA GLU A 86 22.35 11.34 0.43
C GLU A 86 21.00 10.70 0.06
N PRO A 87 20.93 9.35 -0.10
CA PRO A 87 19.70 8.66 -0.47
C PRO A 87 18.70 8.64 0.69
N THR A 88 17.50 9.14 0.45
CA THR A 88 16.38 9.01 1.40
C THR A 88 15.68 7.67 1.19
N VAL A 89 15.80 6.75 2.16
CA VAL A 89 15.16 5.42 2.10
C VAL A 89 13.67 5.54 2.43
N LEU A 90 12.79 5.28 1.47
CA LEU A 90 11.33 5.37 1.63
C LEU A 90 10.64 4.05 1.99
N TRP A 91 11.33 2.90 1.95
CA TRP A 91 10.70 1.58 2.09
C TRP A 91 11.60 0.58 2.82
N GLY A 92 11.02 -0.09 3.82
CA GLY A 92 11.56 -1.27 4.45
C GLY A 92 12.41 -1.00 5.68
N GLU A 93 11.86 -1.32 6.85
CA GLU A 93 12.68 -1.58 8.02
C GLU A 93 13.48 -2.88 7.78
N PRO A 94 14.79 -2.91 8.04
CA PRO A 94 15.53 -4.15 7.99
C PRO A 94 15.04 -5.07 9.10
N THR A 95 14.42 -6.19 8.75
CA THR A 95 14.11 -7.26 9.68
C THR A 95 15.39 -8.06 9.94
N GLY A 96 15.79 -8.19 11.19
CA GLY A 96 16.84 -9.13 11.60
C GLY A 96 16.42 -10.58 11.36
N PRO A 97 17.34 -11.55 11.43
CA PRO A 97 17.09 -12.96 11.14
C PRO A 97 16.00 -13.63 12.02
N SER A 98 15.47 -12.95 13.03
CA SER A 98 14.40 -13.41 13.92
C SER A 98 13.01 -12.88 13.54
N GLY A 99 12.88 -12.08 12.47
CA GLY A 99 11.57 -11.52 12.06
C GLY A 99 10.99 -10.46 12.99
N GLU A 100 11.72 -10.00 13.99
CA GLU A 100 11.32 -8.90 14.85
C GLU A 100 11.70 -7.56 14.19
N PRO A 101 10.84 -6.53 14.25
CA PRO A 101 11.18 -5.21 13.72
C PRO A 101 12.38 -4.66 14.48
N THR A 102 13.52 -4.57 13.82
CA THR A 102 14.71 -3.92 14.38
C THR A 102 14.45 -2.42 14.37
N VAL A 103 13.98 -1.90 15.47
CA VAL A 103 13.89 -0.45 15.68
C VAL A 103 15.33 0.09 15.66
N LEU A 104 15.72 0.77 14.59
CA LEU A 104 17.04 1.41 14.44
C LEU A 104 17.38 2.46 15.51
N TRP A 105 16.58 2.56 16.56
CA TRP A 105 16.69 3.50 17.67
C TRP A 105 17.21 2.87 18.98
N GLY A 106 17.73 1.66 18.92
CA GLY A 106 18.19 0.90 20.07
C GLY A 106 19.70 0.87 20.29
N GLU A 107 20.45 1.94 19.99
CA GLU A 107 21.75 2.07 20.62
C GLU A 107 21.52 2.27 22.12
N ALA A 108 22.08 1.36 22.91
CA ALA A 108 22.08 1.48 24.37
C ALA A 108 22.66 2.86 24.73
N VAL A 109 21.84 3.73 25.33
CA VAL A 109 22.26 5.07 25.72
C VAL A 109 23.48 4.96 26.60
N GLY A 110 24.63 5.46 26.14
CA GLY A 110 25.87 5.42 26.89
C GLY A 110 25.72 6.22 28.20
N ALA A 111 26.33 5.74 29.27
CA ALA A 111 26.30 6.38 30.59
C ALA A 111 26.69 7.87 30.51
N ASP A 112 27.64 8.20 29.63
CA ASP A 112 28.12 9.56 29.43
C ASP A 112 27.07 10.48 28.76
N GLN A 113 26.28 9.92 27.81
CA GLN A 113 25.19 10.66 27.17
C GLN A 113 24.05 10.93 28.16
N LEU A 114 23.72 9.96 29.00
CA LEU A 114 22.72 10.14 30.06
C LEU A 114 23.19 11.15 31.09
N ALA A 115 24.46 11.11 31.52
CA ALA A 115 25.04 12.07 32.41
C ALA A 115 25.05 13.50 31.82
N ALA A 116 25.31 13.62 30.51
CA ALA A 116 25.21 14.90 29.81
C ALA A 116 23.78 15.46 29.81
N ALA A 117 22.78 14.60 29.55
CA ALA A 117 21.37 14.96 29.59
C ALA A 117 20.93 15.42 31.00
N GLU A 118 21.37 14.71 32.05
CA GLU A 118 21.12 15.12 33.46
C GLU A 118 21.73 16.47 33.78
N ARG A 119 22.95 16.75 33.33
CA ARG A 119 23.58 18.09 33.50
C ARG A 119 22.79 19.16 32.74
N GLY A 120 22.30 18.86 31.53
CA GLY A 120 21.43 19.77 30.78
C GLY A 120 20.13 20.07 31.52
N TYR A 121 19.47 19.05 32.01
CA TYR A 121 18.24 19.16 32.81
C TYR A 121 18.45 19.97 34.08
N ALA A 122 19.57 19.78 34.80
CA ALA A 122 19.89 20.51 36.01
C ALA A 122 20.06 22.04 35.80
N ARG A 123 20.44 22.45 34.59
CA ARG A 123 20.61 23.87 34.18
C ARG A 123 19.30 24.56 33.82
N CYS A 124 18.23 23.81 33.58
CA CYS A 124 16.91 24.34 33.22
C CYS A 124 16.20 24.94 34.45
N GLY A 125 15.43 26.00 34.22
CA GLY A 125 14.48 26.54 35.20
C GLY A 125 13.28 25.60 35.44
N PRO A 126 12.44 25.90 36.44
CA PRO A 126 11.31 25.04 36.79
C PRO A 126 10.31 24.83 35.66
N ALA A 127 10.04 25.84 34.85
CA ALA A 127 9.10 25.75 33.72
C ALA A 127 9.67 24.92 32.55
N GLU A 128 10.98 25.12 32.25
CA GLU A 128 11.68 24.35 31.22
C GLU A 128 11.80 22.87 31.63
N ARG A 129 12.11 22.58 32.91
CA ARG A 129 12.13 21.19 33.42
C ARG A 129 10.77 20.50 33.27
N LEU A 130 9.70 21.19 33.65
CA LEU A 130 8.35 20.65 33.53
C LEU A 130 7.97 20.40 32.07
N LEU A 131 8.35 21.30 31.15
CA LEU A 131 8.13 21.11 29.73
C LEU A 131 8.98 19.95 29.18
N TRP A 132 10.26 19.86 29.53
CA TRP A 132 11.14 18.75 29.16
C TRP A 132 10.55 17.39 29.55
N GLU A 133 10.09 17.26 30.81
CA GLU A 133 9.43 16.06 31.30
C GLU A 133 8.21 15.70 30.46
N ARG A 134 7.37 16.69 30.11
CA ARG A 134 6.14 16.48 29.33
C ARG A 134 6.41 16.13 27.88
N LEU A 135 7.45 16.71 27.28
CA LEU A 135 7.84 16.42 25.89
C LEU A 135 8.37 14.99 25.71
N SER A 136 8.79 14.33 26.77
CA SER A 136 9.29 12.95 26.71
C SER A 136 8.26 11.90 26.27
N VAL A 137 6.98 12.27 26.14
CA VAL A 137 5.92 11.36 25.62
C VAL A 137 5.92 11.26 24.11
N PHE A 138 6.59 12.20 23.41
CA PHE A 138 6.71 12.15 21.96
C PHE A 138 7.84 11.21 21.55
N GLU A 139 7.56 10.32 20.59
CA GLU A 139 8.53 9.42 19.98
C GLU A 139 9.14 10.04 18.70
N GLY A 140 8.35 10.81 17.98
CA GLY A 140 8.73 11.48 16.74
C GLY A 140 9.08 12.97 16.93
N ALA A 141 9.20 13.64 15.79
CA ALA A 141 9.32 15.09 15.76
C ALA A 141 7.95 15.74 15.98
N PHE A 142 7.90 16.79 16.79
CA PHE A 142 6.67 17.48 17.16
C PHE A 142 6.71 18.98 16.82
N GLY A 143 5.58 19.53 16.45
CA GLY A 143 5.39 20.97 16.21
C GLY A 143 4.74 21.69 17.39
N ARG A 144 4.62 23.01 17.26
CA ARG A 144 4.04 23.89 18.28
C ARG A 144 2.63 23.52 18.71
N ASP A 145 1.78 23.06 17.78
CA ASP A 145 0.40 22.68 18.09
C ASP A 145 0.35 21.41 18.94
N ALA A 146 1.18 20.41 18.65
CA ALA A 146 1.32 19.21 19.46
C ALA A 146 1.75 19.55 20.89
N VAL A 147 2.77 20.42 21.05
CA VAL A 147 3.23 20.87 22.36
C VAL A 147 2.11 21.58 23.13
N ARG A 148 1.34 22.46 22.47
CA ARG A 148 0.24 23.17 23.09
C ARG A 148 -0.89 22.22 23.52
N GLU A 149 -1.27 21.28 22.68
CA GLU A 149 -2.39 20.36 22.94
C GLU A 149 -2.03 19.32 24.03
N VAL A 150 -0.83 18.75 23.94
CA VAL A 150 -0.40 17.67 24.84
C VAL A 150 0.15 18.20 26.15
N CYS A 151 1.05 19.18 26.09
CA CYS A 151 1.86 19.59 27.24
C CYS A 151 1.26 20.76 28.04
N ALA A 152 0.33 21.55 27.48
CA ALA A 152 -0.20 22.70 28.20
C ALA A 152 -1.21 22.27 29.28
N SER A 153 -0.87 22.50 30.55
CA SER A 153 -1.81 22.37 31.67
C SER A 153 -1.20 22.93 32.97
N GLY A 154 -2.02 23.35 33.91
CA GLY A 154 -1.60 23.77 35.23
C GLY A 154 -0.53 24.88 35.18
N ALA A 155 0.67 24.58 35.65
CA ALA A 155 1.80 25.53 35.72
C ALA A 155 2.32 25.96 34.32
N LEU A 156 1.98 25.26 33.24
CA LEU A 156 2.30 25.61 31.86
C LEU A 156 1.01 25.87 31.06
N PRO A 157 0.39 27.05 31.22
CA PRO A 157 -0.82 27.38 30.45
C PRO A 157 -0.52 27.60 28.97
N PRO A 158 -1.52 27.42 28.05
CA PRO A 158 -1.33 27.55 26.61
C PRO A 158 -0.69 28.85 26.14
N ALA A 159 -0.94 29.94 26.84
CA ALA A 159 -0.39 31.26 26.53
C ALA A 159 1.13 31.36 26.78
N LYS A 160 1.68 30.54 27.68
CA LYS A 160 3.10 30.62 28.08
C LYS A 160 3.96 29.50 27.51
N ILE A 161 3.35 28.41 27.06
CA ILE A 161 4.08 27.17 26.74
C ILE A 161 5.06 27.35 25.58
N LEU A 162 4.72 28.15 24.56
CA LEU A 162 5.57 28.36 23.39
C LEU A 162 6.82 29.19 23.75
N SER A 163 6.71 30.19 24.63
CA SER A 163 7.88 30.93 25.10
C SER A 163 8.81 30.09 26.01
N VAL A 164 8.26 29.10 26.71
CA VAL A 164 9.06 28.09 27.43
C VAL A 164 9.74 27.13 26.46
N LEU A 165 9.06 26.71 25.41
CA LEU A 165 9.63 25.87 24.35
C LEU A 165 10.81 26.53 23.65
N GLU A 166 10.69 27.80 23.30
CA GLU A 166 11.78 28.59 22.67
C GLU A 166 13.03 28.68 23.55
N ARG A 167 12.88 28.76 24.87
CA ARG A 167 14.01 28.72 25.80
C ARG A 167 14.58 27.33 26.02
N LEU A 168 13.72 26.30 25.98
CA LEU A 168 14.14 24.92 26.17
C LEU A 168 14.82 24.34 24.92
N ALA A 169 14.38 24.72 23.72
CA ALA A 169 14.84 24.15 22.46
C ALA A 169 16.38 24.07 22.36
N PRO A 170 17.17 25.14 22.59
CA PRO A 170 18.64 25.09 22.46
C PRO A 170 19.32 24.19 23.51
N LEU A 171 18.60 23.75 24.54
CA LEU A 171 19.15 22.96 25.65
C LEU A 171 18.87 21.45 25.52
N ALA A 172 17.80 21.08 24.85
CA ALA A 172 17.27 19.69 24.89
C ALA A 172 16.70 19.17 23.57
N LEU A 173 16.55 20.02 22.56
CA LEU A 173 15.86 19.67 21.33
C LEU A 173 16.75 19.92 20.11
N LEU A 174 16.53 19.14 19.06
CA LEU A 174 17.12 19.37 17.74
C LEU A 174 16.02 19.89 16.80
N PRO A 175 16.29 20.98 16.05
CA PRO A 175 15.39 21.38 14.97
C PRO A 175 15.41 20.30 13.89
N VAL A 176 14.26 20.04 13.29
CA VAL A 176 14.11 19.11 12.18
C VAL A 176 13.63 19.92 10.97
N ASP A 177 14.41 19.89 9.90
CA ASP A 177 13.99 20.45 8.62
C ASP A 177 12.93 19.51 8.04
N ASP A 178 11.71 20.01 7.93
CA ASP A 178 10.59 19.21 7.45
C ASP A 178 10.55 19.27 5.92
N LEU A 179 10.98 18.19 5.26
CA LEU A 179 10.94 18.04 3.79
C LEU A 179 9.50 18.05 3.23
N PHE A 180 8.49 18.02 4.10
CA PHE A 180 7.07 17.93 3.73
C PHE A 180 6.28 19.22 3.97
N ASP A 181 6.87 20.26 4.55
CA ASP A 181 6.19 21.53 4.82
C ASP A 181 6.37 22.53 3.66
N GLY A 182 5.49 22.42 2.65
CA GLY A 182 5.46 23.37 1.52
C GLY A 182 4.89 24.75 1.82
N GLU A 183 4.25 25.01 2.98
CA GLU A 183 3.58 26.30 3.26
C GLU A 183 3.60 26.78 4.72
N ASN A 184 4.03 25.96 5.68
CA ASN A 184 4.10 26.37 7.10
C ASN A 184 5.54 26.27 7.61
N ASP A 185 6.25 27.34 7.53
CA ASP A 185 7.64 27.57 7.98
C ASP A 185 7.81 27.50 9.52
N LEU A 186 6.99 26.69 10.21
CA LEU A 186 7.06 26.58 11.66
C LEU A 186 8.01 25.45 12.07
N PRO A 187 9.04 25.76 12.89
CA PRO A 187 10.05 24.78 13.26
C PRO A 187 9.43 23.59 14.00
N ARG A 188 9.80 22.40 13.58
CA ARG A 188 9.55 21.15 14.30
C ARG A 188 10.80 20.80 15.11
N TYR A 189 10.61 20.07 16.19
CA TYR A 189 11.66 19.68 17.09
C TYR A 189 11.62 18.18 17.34
N TRP A 190 12.78 17.58 17.48
CA TRP A 190 12.96 16.21 17.92
C TRP A 190 13.75 16.18 19.23
N MET A 191 13.34 15.33 20.17
CA MET A 191 14.02 15.15 21.44
C MET A 191 14.95 13.93 21.38
N PRO A 192 16.28 14.10 21.46
CA PRO A 192 17.23 12.98 21.45
C PRO A 192 16.93 11.97 22.56
N HIS A 193 17.17 10.69 22.27
CA HIS A 193 16.86 9.59 23.17
C HIS A 193 17.38 9.76 24.62
N PRO A 194 18.64 10.21 24.89
CA PRO A 194 19.12 10.45 26.24
C PRO A 194 18.30 11.55 26.97
N MET A 195 17.91 12.60 26.26
CA MET A 195 17.08 13.68 26.81
C MET A 195 15.66 13.17 27.14
N ARG A 196 15.10 12.37 26.24
CA ARG A 196 13.79 11.75 26.43
C ARG A 196 13.79 10.78 27.62
N ALA A 197 14.83 9.95 27.76
CA ALA A 197 14.96 9.03 28.88
C ALA A 197 14.99 9.73 30.25
N VAL A 198 15.73 10.86 30.36
CA VAL A 198 15.72 11.69 31.58
C VAL A 198 14.34 12.27 31.83
N GLY A 199 13.71 12.87 30.82
CA GLY A 199 12.36 13.43 30.93
C GLY A 199 11.32 12.39 31.36
N ALA A 200 11.30 11.22 30.72
CA ALA A 200 10.36 10.14 30.99
C ALA A 200 10.50 9.61 32.42
N ARG A 201 11.72 9.42 32.92
CA ARG A 201 11.97 9.03 34.29
C ARG A 201 11.41 10.08 35.27
N ARG A 202 11.73 11.37 35.08
CA ARG A 202 11.25 12.48 35.93
C ARG A 202 9.73 12.62 35.88
N LEU A 203 9.12 12.45 34.70
CA LEU A 203 7.67 12.46 34.53
C LEU A 203 7.00 11.30 35.31
N THR A 204 7.64 10.12 35.31
CA THR A 204 7.19 8.95 36.08
C THR A 204 7.31 9.19 37.57
N ASP A 205 8.44 9.71 38.05
CA ASP A 205 8.70 10.07 39.47
C ASP A 205 7.67 11.08 39.99
N ARG A 206 7.20 11.99 39.12
CA ARG A 206 6.15 12.97 39.43
C ARG A 206 4.75 12.38 39.50
N GLY A 207 4.52 11.20 38.90
CA GLY A 207 3.22 10.56 38.81
C GLY A 207 2.33 11.07 37.66
N ASP A 208 2.83 11.97 36.80
CA ASP A 208 2.05 12.62 35.74
C ASP A 208 2.04 11.84 34.42
N ARG A 209 2.85 10.77 34.29
CA ARG A 209 3.06 10.04 33.03
C ARG A 209 1.74 9.57 32.40
N ARG A 210 0.85 8.98 33.20
CA ARG A 210 -0.45 8.46 32.71
C ARG A 210 -1.29 9.56 32.05
N ILE A 211 -1.36 10.74 32.65
CA ILE A 211 -2.16 11.86 32.15
C ILE A 211 -1.59 12.36 30.81
N LEU A 212 -0.26 12.46 30.70
CA LEU A 212 0.41 12.94 29.49
C LEU A 212 0.27 11.93 28.34
N VAL A 213 0.45 10.65 28.58
CA VAL A 213 0.24 9.60 27.58
C VAL A 213 -1.20 9.60 27.07
N LEU A 214 -2.21 9.79 27.94
CA LEU A 214 -3.61 9.93 27.50
C LEU A 214 -3.85 11.14 26.61
N ARG A 215 -3.21 12.27 26.91
CA ARG A 215 -3.28 13.48 26.10
C ARG A 215 -2.61 13.29 24.75
N HIS A 216 -1.43 12.66 24.74
CA HIS A 216 -0.72 12.31 23.53
C HIS A 216 -1.57 11.38 22.63
N ARG A 217 -2.17 10.33 23.19
CA ARG A 217 -3.07 9.43 22.43
C ARG A 217 -4.27 10.16 21.82
N ARG A 218 -4.91 11.08 22.59
CA ARG A 218 -6.00 11.90 22.05
C ARG A 218 -5.52 12.81 20.91
N TRP A 219 -4.32 13.33 21.00
CA TRP A 219 -3.69 14.07 19.92
C TRP A 219 -3.48 13.18 18.69
N CYS A 220 -2.93 11.99 18.86
CA CYS A 220 -2.75 11.03 17.77
C CYS A 220 -4.07 10.61 17.10
N VAL A 221 -5.15 10.42 17.87
CA VAL A 221 -6.49 10.20 17.30
C VAL A 221 -6.93 11.40 16.44
N LYS A 222 -6.74 12.63 16.92
CA LYS A 222 -7.05 13.83 16.12
C LYS A 222 -6.23 13.91 14.83
N LEU A 223 -4.94 13.54 14.89
CA LEU A 223 -4.08 13.50 13.70
C LEU A 223 -4.54 12.42 12.70
N ALA A 224 -4.84 11.21 13.17
CA ALA A 224 -5.32 10.13 12.33
C ALA A 224 -6.64 10.47 11.64
N ARG A 225 -7.59 11.07 12.36
CA ARG A 225 -8.86 11.56 11.80
C ARG A 225 -8.61 12.68 10.79
N ARG A 226 -7.74 13.65 11.09
CA ARG A 226 -7.38 14.72 10.14
C ARG A 226 -6.78 14.16 8.84
N ALA A 227 -5.88 13.18 8.95
CA ALA A 227 -5.31 12.50 7.78
C ALA A 227 -6.41 11.78 6.97
N ALA A 228 -7.35 11.10 7.65
CA ALA A 228 -8.51 10.48 7.00
C ALA A 228 -9.38 11.51 6.27
N ASP A 229 -9.69 12.64 6.90
CA ASP A 229 -10.47 13.74 6.30
C ASP A 229 -9.76 14.33 5.07
N TRP A 230 -8.43 14.52 5.14
CA TRP A 230 -7.65 14.97 3.99
C TRP A 230 -7.67 13.95 2.86
N TRP A 231 -7.57 12.66 3.18
CA TRP A 231 -7.69 11.60 2.19
C TRP A 231 -9.03 11.64 1.48
N GLN A 232 -10.13 11.72 2.23
CA GLN A 232 -11.48 11.75 1.69
C GLN A 232 -11.77 13.05 0.92
N SER A 233 -11.13 14.16 1.26
CA SER A 233 -11.26 15.44 0.53
C SER A 233 -10.35 15.56 -0.69
N GLY A 234 -9.68 14.47 -1.13
CA GLY A 234 -8.82 14.45 -2.33
C GLY A 234 -7.41 14.99 -2.12
N ARG A 235 -7.03 15.36 -0.89
CA ARG A 235 -5.67 15.72 -0.50
C ARG A 235 -4.85 14.48 -0.11
N GLN A 236 -4.86 13.47 -0.99
CA GLN A 236 -4.36 12.13 -0.65
C GLN A 236 -2.85 12.10 -0.40
N LEU A 237 -2.06 12.88 -1.15
CA LEU A 237 -0.61 12.96 -0.88
C LEU A 237 -0.32 13.68 0.43
N ASP A 238 -1.03 14.77 0.73
CA ASP A 238 -0.88 15.49 2.00
C ASP A 238 -1.29 14.60 3.18
N ALA A 239 -2.36 13.80 3.01
CA ALA A 239 -2.81 12.85 4.02
C ALA A 239 -1.77 11.76 4.29
N ARG A 240 -1.17 11.20 3.23
CA ARG A 240 -0.08 10.22 3.32
C ARG A 240 1.12 10.83 4.03
N ASP A 241 1.55 12.00 3.59
CA ASP A 241 2.74 12.68 4.11
C ASP A 241 2.56 13.07 5.58
N LEU A 242 1.38 13.55 5.97
CA LEU A 242 1.02 13.77 7.38
C LEU A 242 1.11 12.47 8.18
N ALA A 243 0.49 11.38 7.69
CA ALA A 243 0.49 10.10 8.39
C ALA A 243 1.90 9.52 8.54
N LEU A 244 2.75 9.60 7.50
CA LEU A 244 4.14 9.13 7.53
C LEU A 244 5.01 9.97 8.48
N ARG A 245 4.86 11.29 8.43
CA ARG A 245 5.59 12.22 9.29
C ARG A 245 5.29 11.99 10.78
N GLU A 246 4.04 11.74 11.11
CA GLU A 246 3.59 11.53 12.49
C GLU A 246 3.59 10.03 12.90
N LEU A 247 4.07 9.15 12.02
CA LEU A 247 4.00 7.70 12.23
C LEU A 247 4.67 7.23 13.53
N PRO A 248 5.84 7.75 13.98
CA PRO A 248 6.42 7.34 15.25
C PRO A 248 5.49 7.58 16.44
N ASP A 249 4.83 8.73 16.50
CA ASP A 249 3.88 9.06 17.56
C ASP A 249 2.56 8.28 17.43
N LEU A 250 2.07 8.11 16.20
CA LEU A 250 0.90 7.27 15.92
C LEU A 250 1.16 5.81 16.31
N ALA A 251 2.37 5.29 16.00
CA ALA A 251 2.81 3.95 16.36
C ALA A 251 2.84 3.75 17.88
N ALA A 252 3.42 4.70 18.62
CA ALA A 252 3.43 4.68 20.08
C ALA A 252 2.03 4.76 20.67
N ALA A 253 1.12 5.54 20.07
CA ALA A 253 -0.27 5.63 20.51
C ALA A 253 -1.07 4.36 20.23
N MET A 254 -0.71 3.59 19.20
CA MET A 254 -1.30 2.28 18.88
C MET A 254 -0.72 1.13 19.72
N ASP A 255 0.38 1.36 20.44
CA ASP A 255 0.97 0.33 21.30
C ASP A 255 0.30 0.35 22.68
N PRO A 256 -0.46 -0.70 23.02
CA PRO A 256 -1.16 -0.78 24.32
C PRO A 256 -0.21 -0.97 25.51
N THR A 257 1.04 -1.36 25.28
CA THR A 257 2.03 -1.58 26.36
C THR A 257 2.59 -0.28 26.93
N THR A 258 2.44 0.84 26.24
CA THR A 258 3.07 2.13 26.59
C THR A 258 2.40 2.83 27.79
N ALA A 259 1.17 2.49 28.15
CA ALA A 259 0.51 3.01 29.34
C ALA A 259 -0.46 2.00 29.97
N PRO A 260 -0.46 1.83 31.29
CA PRO A 260 -1.40 0.94 31.98
C PRO A 260 -2.77 1.62 32.13
N LEU A 261 -3.57 1.60 31.09
CA LEU A 261 -5.01 1.83 31.15
C LEU A 261 -5.74 0.48 31.26
N SER A 262 -7.08 0.47 31.24
CA SER A 262 -7.76 -0.79 31.01
C SER A 262 -7.38 -1.29 29.61
N ALA A 263 -7.05 -2.56 29.47
CA ALA A 263 -6.61 -3.13 28.19
C ALA A 263 -7.64 -2.88 27.06
N SER A 264 -8.93 -2.75 27.41
CA SER A 264 -10.01 -2.47 26.48
C SER A 264 -9.97 -1.04 25.92
N ASP A 265 -9.81 -0.03 26.77
CA ASP A 265 -9.78 1.38 26.33
C ASP A 265 -8.56 1.67 25.45
N GLU A 266 -7.46 0.97 25.71
CA GLU A 266 -6.23 1.06 24.93
C GLU A 266 -6.37 0.40 23.57
N ALA A 267 -7.00 -0.77 23.53
CA ALA A 267 -7.29 -1.49 22.30
C ALA A 267 -8.26 -0.70 21.40
N ASP A 268 -9.27 -0.06 21.97
CA ASP A 268 -10.23 0.77 21.20
C ASP A 268 -9.54 1.97 20.56
N THR A 269 -8.65 2.66 21.28
CA THR A 269 -7.85 3.76 20.73
C THR A 269 -6.92 3.27 19.60
N ALA A 270 -6.26 2.12 19.79
CA ALA A 270 -5.39 1.54 18.77
C ALA A 270 -6.18 1.14 17.50
N VAL A 271 -7.36 0.52 17.68
CA VAL A 271 -8.25 0.18 16.56
C VAL A 271 -8.71 1.45 15.84
N GLU A 272 -9.12 2.48 16.58
CA GLU A 272 -9.58 3.74 15.98
C GLU A 272 -8.50 4.41 15.12
N ILE A 273 -7.27 4.54 15.64
CA ILE A 273 -6.15 5.11 14.88
C ILE A 273 -5.87 4.25 13.64
N THR A 274 -5.78 2.91 13.81
CA THR A 274 -5.46 2.00 12.71
C THR A 274 -6.54 2.05 11.62
N VAL A 275 -7.82 2.06 11.99
CA VAL A 275 -8.94 2.15 11.04
C VAL A 275 -8.97 3.50 10.35
N SER A 276 -8.73 4.61 11.05
CA SER A 276 -8.67 5.95 10.43
C SER A 276 -7.56 6.03 9.38
N LEU A 277 -6.45 5.35 9.59
CA LEU A 277 -5.30 5.32 8.67
C LEU A 277 -5.39 4.19 7.62
N TRP A 278 -6.58 3.64 7.35
CA TRP A 278 -6.78 2.55 6.40
C TRP A 278 -6.04 2.76 5.07
N PHE A 279 -6.06 3.98 4.55
CA PHE A 279 -5.43 4.34 3.28
C PHE A 279 -3.89 4.20 3.31
N LEU A 280 -3.26 4.47 4.47
CA LEU A 280 -1.82 4.32 4.64
C LEU A 280 -1.41 2.85 4.50
N TRP A 281 -2.22 1.97 5.05
CA TRP A 281 -1.96 0.53 5.02
C TRP A 281 -2.26 -0.09 3.65
N VAL A 282 -3.40 0.27 3.06
CA VAL A 282 -3.93 -0.34 1.83
C VAL A 282 -3.38 0.36 0.58
N ALA A 283 -3.59 1.68 0.46
CA ALA A 283 -3.25 2.41 -0.76
C ALA A 283 -1.78 2.84 -0.84
N CYS A 284 -1.09 2.97 0.31
CA CYS A 284 0.30 3.41 0.38
C CYS A 284 1.28 2.28 0.73
N GLY A 285 0.89 1.00 0.54
CA GLY A 285 1.77 -0.16 0.54
C GLY A 285 2.32 -0.60 1.90
N ARG A 286 1.66 -0.25 3.02
CA ARG A 286 2.08 -0.66 4.37
C ARG A 286 1.17 -1.75 4.97
N ALA A 287 0.66 -2.65 4.14
CA ALA A 287 -0.33 -3.66 4.55
C ALA A 287 0.19 -4.60 5.66
N ALA A 288 1.44 -5.01 5.61
CA ALA A 288 2.04 -5.89 6.63
C ALA A 288 2.06 -5.23 8.01
N GLU A 289 2.44 -3.94 8.08
CA GLU A 289 2.43 -3.16 9.32
C GLU A 289 1.00 -2.96 9.85
N GLY A 290 0.09 -2.48 8.99
CA GLY A 290 -1.33 -2.30 9.34
C GLY A 290 -1.96 -3.58 9.86
N ARG A 291 -1.68 -4.71 9.23
CA ARG A 291 -2.14 -6.03 9.66
C ARG A 291 -1.64 -6.42 11.05
N THR A 292 -0.36 -6.22 11.31
CA THR A 292 0.25 -6.53 12.61
C THR A 292 -0.38 -5.69 13.72
N ARG A 293 -0.51 -4.37 13.49
CA ARG A 293 -1.11 -3.44 14.46
C ARG A 293 -2.59 -3.73 14.72
N LEU A 294 -3.37 -3.92 13.65
CA LEU A 294 -4.80 -4.20 13.79
C LEU A 294 -5.05 -5.53 14.50
N ARG A 295 -4.32 -6.58 14.14
CA ARG A 295 -4.43 -7.89 14.79
C ARG A 295 -4.11 -7.80 16.29
N HIS A 296 -3.02 -7.11 16.63
CA HIS A 296 -2.64 -6.91 18.02
C HIS A 296 -3.73 -6.14 18.79
N ALA A 297 -4.21 -5.02 18.26
CA ALA A 297 -5.27 -4.24 18.88
C ALA A 297 -6.56 -5.05 19.09
N LEU A 298 -6.97 -5.81 18.06
CA LEU A 298 -8.17 -6.66 18.13
C LEU A 298 -8.04 -7.80 19.15
N SER A 299 -6.82 -8.37 19.35
CA SER A 299 -6.60 -9.44 20.33
C SER A 299 -6.74 -8.99 21.79
N LEU A 300 -6.65 -7.68 22.05
CA LEU A 300 -6.77 -7.09 23.39
C LEU A 300 -8.19 -6.58 23.70
N ARG A 301 -9.06 -6.53 22.70
CA ARG A 301 -10.45 -6.11 22.91
C ARG A 301 -11.28 -7.19 23.61
N THR A 302 -12.17 -6.75 24.48
CA THR A 302 -13.13 -7.63 25.17
C THR A 302 -14.48 -7.74 24.46
N GLY A 303 -14.77 -6.81 23.52
CA GLY A 303 -16.03 -6.78 22.75
C GLY A 303 -15.85 -7.26 21.30
N PRO A 304 -16.96 -7.51 20.58
CA PRO A 304 -16.90 -7.90 19.17
C PRO A 304 -16.32 -6.76 18.33
N PRO A 305 -15.54 -7.08 17.29
CA PRO A 305 -15.02 -6.07 16.36
C PRO A 305 -16.16 -5.37 15.59
N SER A 306 -15.96 -4.10 15.25
CA SER A 306 -16.86 -3.37 14.37
C SER A 306 -16.72 -3.83 12.91
N ALA A 307 -17.76 -3.60 12.10
CA ALA A 307 -17.74 -3.91 10.67
C ALA A 307 -16.53 -3.27 9.95
N ARG A 308 -16.19 -2.01 10.27
CA ARG A 308 -15.06 -1.29 9.67
C ARG A 308 -13.70 -1.88 10.04
N ALA A 309 -13.54 -2.37 11.28
CA ALA A 309 -12.30 -3.02 11.69
C ALA A 309 -12.12 -4.37 10.99
N LEU A 310 -13.19 -5.15 10.84
CA LEU A 310 -13.18 -6.41 10.09
C LEU A 310 -13.00 -6.20 8.59
N TRP A 311 -13.62 -5.15 8.02
CA TRP A 311 -13.40 -4.74 6.64
C TRP A 311 -11.91 -4.43 6.39
N LEU A 312 -11.28 -3.63 7.27
CA LEU A 312 -9.86 -3.33 7.15
C LEU A 312 -9.01 -4.60 7.29
N ALA A 313 -9.33 -5.48 8.25
CA ALA A 313 -8.62 -6.76 8.39
C ALA A 313 -8.68 -7.60 7.11
N ALA A 314 -9.86 -7.72 6.50
CA ALA A 314 -10.04 -8.43 5.22
C ALA A 314 -9.24 -7.78 4.08
N PHE A 315 -9.26 -6.45 4.00
CA PHE A 315 -8.52 -5.72 2.97
C PHE A 315 -7.00 -5.93 3.11
N LEU A 316 -6.49 -5.92 4.34
CA LEU A 316 -5.07 -6.16 4.62
C LEU A 316 -4.64 -7.59 4.29
N GLU A 317 -5.52 -8.58 4.44
CA GLU A 317 -5.25 -9.95 3.96
C GLU A 317 -5.21 -9.99 2.42
N LEU A 318 -6.12 -9.29 1.73
CA LEU A 318 -6.13 -9.20 0.27
C LEU A 318 -4.85 -8.52 -0.26
N GLU A 319 -4.48 -7.36 0.29
CA GLU A 319 -3.25 -6.63 -0.08
C GLU A 319 -1.97 -7.42 0.23
N SER A 320 -2.04 -8.34 1.18
CA SER A 320 -0.95 -9.28 1.48
C SER A 320 -0.98 -10.54 0.60
N GLY A 321 -1.77 -10.56 -0.48
CA GLY A 321 -1.86 -11.69 -1.42
C GLY A 321 -2.54 -12.94 -0.85
N ARG A 322 -3.46 -12.79 0.10
CA ARG A 322 -4.17 -13.89 0.76
C ARG A 322 -5.70 -13.74 0.64
N PRO A 323 -6.26 -13.83 -0.56
CA PRO A 323 -7.70 -13.66 -0.77
C PRO A 323 -8.53 -14.69 0.01
N ASP A 324 -8.06 -15.93 0.16
CA ASP A 324 -8.76 -16.98 0.90
C ASP A 324 -8.91 -16.64 2.41
N ALA A 325 -7.99 -15.84 2.97
CA ALA A 325 -8.07 -15.36 4.34
C ALA A 325 -8.99 -14.13 4.47
N ALA A 326 -9.23 -13.39 3.40
CA ALA A 326 -10.15 -12.26 3.39
C ALA A 326 -11.62 -12.68 3.45
N ASP A 327 -12.01 -13.76 2.76
CA ASP A 327 -13.39 -14.21 2.64
C ASP A 327 -14.11 -14.42 4.00
N PRO A 328 -13.55 -15.16 4.99
CA PRO A 328 -14.20 -15.34 6.29
C PRO A 328 -14.29 -14.02 7.10
N LEU A 329 -13.35 -13.11 6.94
CA LEU A 329 -13.39 -11.79 7.58
C LEU A 329 -14.48 -10.91 6.96
N LEU A 330 -14.68 -10.98 5.64
CA LEU A 330 -15.77 -10.29 4.94
C LEU A 330 -17.14 -10.78 5.40
N ALA A 331 -17.32 -12.09 5.57
CA ALA A 331 -18.56 -12.65 6.11
C ALA A 331 -18.84 -12.18 7.55
N GLN A 332 -17.82 -12.13 8.40
CA GLN A 332 -17.93 -11.60 9.76
C GLN A 332 -18.23 -10.10 9.77
N ALA A 333 -17.59 -9.33 8.88
CA ALA A 333 -17.81 -7.90 8.74
C ALA A 333 -19.25 -7.58 8.30
N TRP A 334 -19.79 -8.37 7.35
CA TRP A 334 -21.18 -8.25 6.92
C TRP A 334 -22.15 -8.51 8.07
N ALA A 335 -21.95 -9.60 8.81
CA ALA A 335 -22.76 -9.91 9.98
C ALA A 335 -22.67 -8.82 11.06
N ALA A 336 -21.49 -8.21 11.24
CA ALA A 336 -21.31 -7.09 12.16
C ALA A 336 -22.04 -5.83 11.68
N ALA A 337 -21.99 -5.49 10.38
CA ALA A 337 -22.70 -4.36 9.80
C ALA A 337 -24.21 -4.48 9.99
N VAL A 338 -24.76 -5.65 9.72
CA VAL A 338 -26.20 -5.93 9.92
C VAL A 338 -26.57 -5.85 11.41
N ARG A 339 -25.77 -6.44 12.30
CA ARG A 339 -26.01 -6.41 13.75
C ARG A 339 -26.02 -4.98 14.31
N ASP A 340 -25.08 -4.15 13.84
CA ASP A 340 -24.86 -2.80 14.38
C ASP A 340 -25.68 -1.72 13.63
N GLY A 341 -26.40 -2.11 12.56
CA GLY A 341 -27.18 -1.18 11.72
C GLY A 341 -26.28 -0.20 10.94
N ASP A 342 -25.04 -0.61 10.60
CA ASP A 342 -24.10 0.21 9.81
C ASP A 342 -24.28 -0.05 8.31
N ASP A 343 -25.39 0.48 7.75
CA ASP A 343 -25.72 0.35 6.32
C ASP A 343 -24.61 0.93 5.42
N ARG A 344 -23.83 1.91 5.91
CA ARG A 344 -22.72 2.50 5.16
C ARG A 344 -21.57 1.51 4.97
N ALA A 345 -21.38 0.59 5.91
CA ALA A 345 -20.37 -0.46 5.79
C ALA A 345 -20.73 -1.47 4.68
N LEU A 346 -22.01 -1.69 4.38
CA LEU A 346 -22.41 -2.67 3.37
C LEU A 346 -21.86 -2.35 1.98
N GLY A 347 -21.87 -1.08 1.57
CA GLY A 347 -21.28 -0.65 0.29
C GLY A 347 -19.76 -0.87 0.24
N LEU A 348 -19.04 -0.63 1.35
CA LEU A 348 -17.60 -0.91 1.46
C LEU A 348 -17.31 -2.41 1.37
N LEU A 349 -18.17 -3.23 1.97
CA LEU A 349 -18.03 -4.69 1.96
C LEU A 349 -18.31 -5.26 0.58
N ALA A 350 -19.32 -4.77 -0.12
CA ALA A 350 -19.59 -5.13 -1.51
C ALA A 350 -18.40 -4.76 -2.42
N HIS A 351 -17.84 -3.54 -2.29
CA HIS A 351 -16.62 -3.14 -3.00
C HIS A 351 -15.47 -4.13 -2.74
N LEU A 352 -15.19 -4.49 -1.48
CA LEU A 352 -14.08 -5.37 -1.15
C LEU A 352 -14.33 -6.82 -1.60
N ARG A 353 -15.59 -7.30 -1.61
CA ARG A 353 -15.97 -8.58 -2.23
C ARG A 353 -15.69 -8.57 -3.73
N GLY A 354 -16.03 -7.47 -4.41
CA GLY A 354 -15.70 -7.25 -5.82
C GLY A 354 -14.19 -7.29 -6.06
N ALA A 355 -13.41 -6.56 -5.26
CA ALA A 355 -11.95 -6.56 -5.35
C ALA A 355 -11.35 -7.95 -5.08
N THR A 356 -11.87 -8.70 -4.10
CA THR A 356 -11.44 -10.07 -3.80
C THR A 356 -11.77 -11.02 -4.95
N ALA A 357 -12.97 -10.94 -5.51
CA ALA A 357 -13.36 -11.74 -6.66
C ALA A 357 -12.49 -11.43 -7.90
N LEU A 358 -12.20 -10.15 -8.16
CA LEU A 358 -11.31 -9.71 -9.23
C LEU A 358 -9.88 -10.23 -9.02
N TYR A 359 -9.38 -10.16 -7.79
CA TYR A 359 -8.07 -10.69 -7.43
C TYR A 359 -7.93 -12.19 -7.74
N GLN A 360 -9.00 -12.95 -7.53
CA GLN A 360 -9.10 -14.39 -7.80
C GLN A 360 -9.46 -14.71 -9.26
N GLY A 361 -9.54 -13.73 -10.17
CA GLY A 361 -9.91 -13.93 -11.58
C GLY A 361 -11.40 -14.19 -11.83
N ARG A 362 -12.26 -14.06 -10.82
CA ARG A 362 -13.72 -14.25 -10.92
C ARG A 362 -14.40 -12.97 -11.44
N THR A 363 -14.07 -12.56 -12.67
CA THR A 363 -14.41 -11.24 -13.24
C THR A 363 -15.92 -10.97 -13.27
N ARG A 364 -16.75 -11.97 -13.61
CA ARG A 364 -18.23 -11.82 -13.63
C ARG A 364 -18.78 -11.53 -12.22
N ALA A 365 -18.36 -12.32 -11.23
CA ALA A 365 -18.76 -12.10 -9.86
C ALA A 365 -18.27 -10.72 -9.34
N ALA A 366 -17.05 -10.33 -9.71
CA ALA A 366 -16.51 -9.02 -9.37
C ALA A 366 -17.37 -7.88 -9.94
N ALA A 367 -17.80 -7.96 -11.20
CA ALA A 367 -18.66 -6.97 -11.82
C ALA A 367 -20.01 -6.85 -11.10
N ASP A 368 -20.61 -7.96 -10.68
CA ASP A 368 -21.88 -7.96 -9.94
C ASP A 368 -21.73 -7.30 -8.56
N GLU A 369 -20.65 -7.62 -7.83
CA GLU A 369 -20.34 -7.01 -6.53
C GLU A 369 -20.05 -5.50 -6.62
N PHE A 370 -19.34 -5.04 -7.67
CA PHE A 370 -19.12 -3.60 -7.86
C PHE A 370 -20.40 -2.86 -8.21
N ARG A 371 -21.34 -3.48 -8.95
CA ARG A 371 -22.69 -2.91 -9.19
C ARG A 371 -23.47 -2.80 -7.88
N GLU A 372 -23.41 -3.84 -7.03
CA GLU A 372 -24.02 -3.81 -5.69
C GLU A 372 -23.39 -2.70 -4.83
N ALA A 373 -22.06 -2.57 -4.84
CA ALA A 373 -21.37 -1.49 -4.13
C ALA A 373 -21.83 -0.11 -4.58
N LEU A 374 -21.99 0.11 -5.90
CA LEU A 374 -22.50 1.38 -6.45
C LEU A 374 -23.94 1.67 -6.03
N ALA A 375 -24.77 0.64 -5.86
CA ALA A 375 -26.14 0.79 -5.37
C ALA A 375 -26.21 1.11 -3.86
N LEU A 376 -25.31 0.53 -3.06
CA LEU A 376 -25.28 0.67 -1.60
C LEU A 376 -24.48 1.89 -1.12
N MET A 377 -23.45 2.32 -1.87
CA MET A 377 -22.65 3.48 -1.49
C MET A 377 -23.42 4.78 -1.65
N GLY A 378 -23.42 5.59 -0.59
CA GLY A 378 -23.93 6.95 -0.64
C GLY A 378 -23.11 7.86 -1.58
N GLU A 379 -23.63 9.03 -1.84
CA GLU A 379 -22.98 10.01 -2.73
C GLU A 379 -21.61 10.45 -2.24
N TYR A 380 -21.43 10.56 -0.94
CA TYR A 380 -20.19 11.02 -0.29
C TYR A 380 -19.77 10.00 0.77
N PRO A 381 -18.91 9.04 0.42
CA PRO A 381 -18.40 8.11 1.42
C PRO A 381 -17.52 8.88 2.41
N GLU A 382 -17.89 8.83 3.69
CA GLU A 382 -17.11 9.46 4.77
C GLU A 382 -15.86 8.64 5.13
N PHE A 383 -15.74 7.43 4.59
CA PHE A 383 -14.68 6.47 4.93
C PHE A 383 -14.55 5.43 3.82
N GLY A 384 -13.31 4.98 3.56
CA GLY A 384 -13.03 3.90 2.61
C GLY A 384 -12.89 4.36 1.15
N PRO A 385 -12.92 3.41 0.19
CA PRO A 385 -12.89 3.69 -1.24
C PRO A 385 -14.06 4.53 -1.73
N THR A 386 -13.83 5.28 -2.79
CA THR A 386 -14.83 6.16 -3.38
C THR A 386 -15.77 5.40 -4.34
N ARG A 387 -16.90 6.00 -4.72
CA ARG A 387 -17.75 5.49 -5.81
C ARG A 387 -16.97 5.38 -7.13
N HIS A 388 -16.04 6.32 -7.37
CA HIS A 388 -15.17 6.25 -8.54
C HIS A 388 -14.31 4.97 -8.54
N ALA A 389 -13.81 4.53 -7.38
CA ALA A 389 -13.11 3.24 -7.26
C ALA A 389 -14.02 2.05 -7.63
N CYS A 390 -15.31 2.11 -7.32
CA CYS A 390 -16.27 1.06 -7.73
C CYS A 390 -16.49 1.05 -9.25
N TRP A 391 -16.64 2.21 -9.89
CA TRP A 391 -16.74 2.32 -11.35
C TRP A 391 -15.48 1.77 -12.04
N VAL A 392 -14.30 2.12 -11.54
CA VAL A 392 -13.02 1.61 -12.07
C VAL A 392 -12.90 0.10 -11.84
N GLY A 393 -13.31 -0.42 -10.68
CA GLY A 393 -13.35 -1.86 -10.40
C GLY A 393 -14.28 -2.62 -11.33
N LEU A 394 -15.47 -2.06 -11.63
CA LEU A 394 -16.40 -2.59 -12.61
C LEU A 394 -15.77 -2.62 -14.01
N ALA A 395 -15.18 -1.51 -14.44
CA ALA A 395 -14.52 -1.42 -15.74
C ALA A 395 -13.35 -2.41 -15.86
N LEU A 396 -12.53 -2.58 -14.80
CA LEU A 396 -11.43 -3.54 -14.77
C LEU A 396 -11.95 -4.99 -14.84
N SER A 397 -13.13 -5.27 -14.28
CA SER A 397 -13.77 -6.59 -14.35
C SER A 397 -14.26 -6.93 -15.76
N LEU A 398 -14.55 -5.92 -16.58
CA LEU A 398 -15.16 -6.08 -17.92
C LEU A 398 -14.15 -5.91 -19.07
N CYS A 399 -13.03 -5.21 -18.88
CA CYS A 399 -12.16 -4.73 -19.94
C CYS A 399 -11.63 -5.82 -20.90
N ARG A 400 -11.55 -7.07 -20.46
CA ARG A 400 -11.11 -8.20 -21.30
C ARG A 400 -12.24 -9.06 -21.88
N THR A 401 -13.47 -8.87 -21.41
CA THR A 401 -14.63 -9.67 -21.83
C THR A 401 -15.69 -8.86 -22.54
N ASP A 402 -15.82 -7.57 -22.18
CA ASP A 402 -16.78 -6.62 -22.75
C ASP A 402 -16.17 -5.21 -22.72
N PRO A 403 -15.29 -4.88 -23.69
CA PRO A 403 -14.61 -3.59 -23.74
C PRO A 403 -15.54 -2.39 -23.84
N GLU A 404 -16.68 -2.54 -24.52
CA GLU A 404 -17.67 -1.45 -24.67
C GLU A 404 -18.31 -1.13 -23.31
N ALA A 405 -18.76 -2.14 -22.56
CA ALA A 405 -19.29 -1.94 -21.22
C ALA A 405 -18.22 -1.43 -20.22
N ALA A 406 -16.95 -1.82 -20.40
CA ALA A 406 -15.86 -1.27 -19.60
C ALA A 406 -15.61 0.22 -19.87
N GLN A 407 -15.67 0.65 -21.13
CA GLN A 407 -15.57 2.06 -21.50
C GLN A 407 -16.76 2.85 -20.93
N GLU A 408 -17.98 2.33 -21.06
CA GLU A 408 -19.18 2.95 -20.48
C GLU A 408 -19.05 3.12 -18.96
N ALA A 409 -18.55 2.11 -18.24
CA ALA A 409 -18.31 2.18 -16.81
C ALA A 409 -17.26 3.27 -16.44
N LEU A 410 -16.20 3.43 -17.23
CA LEU A 410 -15.23 4.52 -17.04
C LEU A 410 -15.86 5.89 -17.27
N ASP A 411 -16.65 6.04 -18.32
CA ASP A 411 -17.31 7.31 -18.65
C ASP A 411 -18.32 7.71 -17.57
N GLN A 412 -19.08 6.75 -17.04
CA GLN A 412 -19.96 6.99 -15.90
C GLN A 412 -19.17 7.37 -14.63
N GLY A 413 -18.04 6.73 -14.39
CA GLY A 413 -17.14 7.07 -13.28
C GLY A 413 -16.56 8.48 -13.41
N ASP A 414 -16.19 8.91 -14.61
CA ASP A 414 -15.71 10.26 -14.89
C ASP A 414 -16.81 11.31 -14.72
N LEU A 415 -18.04 11.03 -15.19
CA LEU A 415 -19.21 11.90 -14.98
C LEU A 415 -19.58 12.01 -13.49
N ASP A 416 -19.60 10.91 -12.75
CA ASP A 416 -19.82 10.88 -11.30
C ASP A 416 -18.76 11.72 -10.57
N ARG A 417 -17.54 11.66 -11.01
CA ARG A 417 -16.43 12.47 -10.51
C ARG A 417 -16.59 13.96 -10.83
N GLU A 418 -16.90 14.33 -12.06
CA GLU A 418 -17.01 15.73 -12.48
C GLU A 418 -18.19 16.44 -11.83
N SER A 419 -19.32 15.76 -11.67
CA SER A 419 -20.51 16.32 -11.05
C SER A 419 -20.34 16.62 -9.55
N ARG A 420 -19.44 15.90 -8.87
CA ARG A 420 -19.36 15.88 -7.40
C ARG A 420 -18.04 16.43 -6.85
N TRP A 421 -16.95 16.35 -7.62
CA TRP A 421 -15.59 16.56 -7.14
C TRP A 421 -14.92 17.85 -7.62
N SER A 422 -15.62 18.72 -8.33
CA SER A 422 -15.08 20.05 -8.67
C SER A 422 -14.64 20.85 -7.43
N LEU A 423 -15.09 20.43 -6.23
CA LEU A 423 -14.77 21.06 -4.95
C LEU A 423 -13.87 20.20 -4.03
N MET A 424 -13.66 18.88 -4.30
CA MET A 424 -13.04 17.96 -3.34
C MET A 424 -11.73 17.30 -3.79
N GLY A 425 -11.27 17.49 -5.02
CA GLY A 425 -9.99 16.92 -5.49
C GLY A 425 -10.13 15.51 -6.11
N ARG A 426 -9.00 14.94 -6.58
CA ARG A 426 -8.96 13.67 -7.33
C ARG A 426 -8.69 12.48 -6.42
N ASP A 427 -9.39 11.36 -6.64
CA ASP A 427 -9.02 10.06 -6.09
C ASP A 427 -7.83 9.49 -6.89
N LEU A 428 -6.61 9.71 -6.41
CA LEU A 428 -5.38 9.29 -7.10
C LEU A 428 -5.25 7.78 -7.21
N CYS A 429 -5.81 7.03 -6.25
CA CYS A 429 -5.76 5.58 -6.26
C CYS A 429 -6.66 5.01 -7.37
N ALA A 430 -7.92 5.43 -7.40
CA ALA A 430 -8.84 5.04 -8.47
C ALA A 430 -8.38 5.54 -9.84
N ASP A 431 -7.83 6.76 -9.92
CA ASP A 431 -7.28 7.34 -11.15
C ASP A 431 -6.04 6.56 -11.67
N ALA A 432 -5.23 5.98 -10.78
CA ALA A 432 -4.14 5.09 -11.20
C ALA A 432 -4.68 3.81 -11.85
N TRP A 433 -5.68 3.17 -11.24
CA TRP A 433 -6.31 1.98 -11.79
C TRP A 433 -7.13 2.27 -13.07
N SER A 434 -7.76 3.44 -13.18
CA SER A 434 -8.46 3.83 -14.43
C SER A 434 -7.49 3.89 -15.63
N HIS A 435 -6.23 4.24 -15.40
CA HIS A 435 -5.23 4.20 -16.45
C HIS A 435 -4.82 2.78 -16.85
N VAL A 436 -4.89 1.79 -15.92
CA VAL A 436 -4.73 0.37 -16.29
C VAL A 436 -5.83 -0.05 -17.24
N VAL A 437 -7.10 0.26 -16.93
CA VAL A 437 -8.23 -0.07 -17.81
C VAL A 437 -8.11 0.62 -19.17
N ARG A 438 -7.77 1.92 -19.20
CA ARG A 438 -7.56 2.64 -20.47
C ARG A 438 -6.41 2.06 -21.31
N ALA A 439 -5.39 1.50 -20.65
CA ALA A 439 -4.31 0.81 -21.36
C ALA A 439 -4.80 -0.48 -22.01
N GLU A 440 -5.60 -1.28 -21.28
CA GLU A 440 -6.21 -2.51 -21.83
C GLU A 440 -7.13 -2.20 -23.02
N LEU A 441 -8.00 -1.17 -22.90
CA LEU A 441 -8.92 -0.79 -23.98
C LEU A 441 -8.17 -0.27 -25.22
N ALA A 442 -7.16 0.58 -25.04
CA ALA A 442 -6.34 1.07 -26.16
C ALA A 442 -5.55 -0.08 -26.83
N ALA A 443 -5.12 -1.09 -26.06
CA ALA A 443 -4.48 -2.26 -26.62
C ALA A 443 -5.46 -3.16 -27.40
N TRP A 444 -6.70 -3.25 -26.93
CA TRP A 444 -7.77 -3.95 -27.67
C TRP A 444 -8.03 -3.30 -29.02
N ASP A 445 -8.00 -1.95 -29.09
CA ASP A 445 -8.11 -1.18 -30.33
C ASP A 445 -6.85 -1.23 -31.22
N GLY A 446 -5.78 -1.91 -30.79
CA GLY A 446 -4.50 -2.00 -31.49
C GLY A 446 -3.60 -0.76 -31.34
N GLU A 447 -3.96 0.20 -30.51
CA GLU A 447 -3.23 1.46 -30.28
C GLU A 447 -2.11 1.28 -29.24
N LEU A 448 -1.09 0.46 -29.54
CA LEU A 448 -0.05 0.04 -28.60
C LEU A 448 0.72 1.19 -27.93
N ASP A 449 1.05 2.25 -28.68
CA ASP A 449 1.74 3.42 -28.12
C ASP A 449 0.88 4.16 -27.08
N ARG A 450 -0.39 4.32 -27.37
CA ARG A 450 -1.36 4.94 -26.45
C ARG A 450 -1.57 4.06 -25.21
N ALA A 451 -1.69 2.75 -25.40
CA ALA A 451 -1.77 1.78 -24.33
C ALA A 451 -0.55 1.85 -23.41
N ALA A 452 0.66 1.84 -23.98
CA ALA A 452 1.91 1.96 -23.22
C ALA A 452 2.00 3.30 -22.46
N ALA A 453 1.54 4.40 -23.06
CA ALA A 453 1.48 5.70 -22.39
C ALA A 453 0.54 5.69 -21.18
N TYR A 454 -0.61 5.03 -21.27
CA TYR A 454 -1.52 4.85 -20.14
C TYR A 454 -0.93 3.93 -19.06
N ALA A 455 -0.36 2.78 -19.43
CA ALA A 455 0.28 1.86 -18.48
C ALA A 455 1.43 2.54 -17.73
N ARG A 456 2.25 3.34 -18.42
CA ARG A 456 3.33 4.14 -17.81
C ARG A 456 2.77 5.21 -16.85
N ARG A 457 1.64 5.85 -17.17
CA ARG A 457 0.97 6.79 -16.26
C ARG A 457 0.43 6.08 -15.01
N ALA A 458 -0.16 4.89 -15.16
CA ALA A 458 -0.60 4.06 -14.04
C ALA A 458 0.59 3.71 -13.13
N LEU A 459 1.68 3.21 -13.71
CA LEU A 459 2.91 2.86 -12.99
C LEU A 459 3.43 4.04 -12.16
N ARG A 460 3.61 5.21 -12.77
CA ARG A 460 4.07 6.42 -12.06
C ARG A 460 3.17 6.81 -10.89
N LYS A 461 1.85 6.75 -11.08
CA LYS A 461 0.90 7.08 -10.00
C LYS A 461 0.98 6.08 -8.84
N HIS A 462 1.05 4.79 -9.11
CA HIS A 462 1.23 3.78 -8.09
C HIS A 462 2.56 3.94 -7.34
N LEU A 463 3.66 4.19 -8.07
CA LEU A 463 4.96 4.48 -7.45
C LEU A 463 4.90 5.71 -6.55
N ARG A 464 4.30 6.80 -7.02
CA ARG A 464 4.14 8.03 -6.24
C ARG A 464 3.30 7.84 -4.97
N MET A 465 2.27 6.99 -5.03
CA MET A 465 1.45 6.63 -3.86
C MET A 465 2.18 5.67 -2.91
N GLY A 466 3.12 4.90 -3.44
CA GLY A 466 3.78 3.84 -2.74
C GLY A 466 3.06 2.48 -2.80
N SER A 467 2.11 2.31 -3.72
CA SER A 467 1.38 1.07 -3.92
C SER A 467 2.23 0.05 -4.69
N ALA A 468 2.89 -0.85 -3.98
CA ALA A 468 3.77 -1.86 -4.58
C ALA A 468 2.99 -2.87 -5.47
N ALA A 469 1.81 -3.32 -5.03
CA ALA A 469 0.98 -4.24 -5.80
C ALA A 469 0.48 -3.59 -7.10
N GLY A 470 0.00 -2.33 -7.02
CA GLY A 470 -0.44 -1.58 -8.19
C GLY A 470 0.72 -1.26 -9.16
N ALA A 471 1.90 -0.91 -8.63
CA ALA A 471 3.09 -0.68 -9.46
C ALA A 471 3.54 -1.95 -10.18
N ALA A 472 3.53 -3.11 -9.50
CA ALA A 472 3.85 -4.40 -10.12
C ALA A 472 2.87 -4.72 -11.25
N GLY A 473 1.56 -4.61 -11.02
CA GLY A 473 0.54 -4.88 -12.04
C GLY A 473 0.64 -3.95 -13.26
N ALA A 474 0.83 -2.64 -13.04
CA ALA A 474 1.00 -1.69 -14.12
C ALA A 474 2.31 -1.92 -14.93
N ALA A 475 3.39 -2.33 -14.26
CA ALA A 475 4.66 -2.65 -14.92
C ALA A 475 4.57 -3.95 -15.74
N GLU A 476 3.84 -4.96 -15.26
CA GLU A 476 3.61 -6.20 -16.01
C GLU A 476 2.72 -5.96 -17.23
N LEU A 477 1.70 -5.12 -17.13
CA LEU A 477 0.93 -4.69 -18.30
C LEU A 477 1.80 -3.92 -19.30
N LEU A 478 2.64 -2.99 -18.83
CA LEU A 478 3.58 -2.27 -19.69
C LEU A 478 4.55 -3.24 -20.37
N ALA A 479 5.07 -4.25 -19.66
CA ALA A 479 5.93 -5.27 -20.22
C ALA A 479 5.21 -6.08 -21.33
N GLN A 480 3.95 -6.46 -21.13
CA GLN A 480 3.13 -7.13 -22.15
C GLN A 480 2.98 -6.27 -23.41
N LEU A 481 2.72 -4.96 -23.25
CA LEU A 481 2.60 -4.02 -24.35
C LEU A 481 3.92 -3.84 -25.11
N ARG A 482 5.07 -3.83 -24.38
CA ARG A 482 6.40 -3.76 -24.99
C ARG A 482 6.76 -5.02 -25.76
N VAL A 483 6.36 -6.19 -25.26
CA VAL A 483 6.46 -7.44 -26.02
C VAL A 483 5.65 -7.36 -27.32
N ALA A 484 4.41 -6.87 -27.26
CA ALA A 484 3.56 -6.72 -28.45
C ALA A 484 4.13 -5.71 -29.46
N ALA A 485 4.83 -4.68 -29.00
CA ALA A 485 5.53 -3.70 -29.84
C ALA A 485 6.91 -4.20 -30.37
N GLY A 486 7.36 -5.41 -29.97
CA GLY A 486 8.68 -5.96 -30.34
C GLY A 486 9.85 -5.46 -29.49
N GLU A 487 9.60 -4.70 -28.42
CA GLU A 487 10.60 -4.09 -27.54
C GLU A 487 10.97 -5.06 -26.40
N ARG A 488 11.54 -6.21 -26.74
CA ARG A 488 11.79 -7.35 -25.86
C ARG A 488 12.69 -7.03 -24.67
N ASP A 489 13.72 -6.18 -24.85
CA ASP A 489 14.70 -5.87 -23.81
C ASP A 489 14.06 -4.99 -22.73
N GLU A 490 13.27 -3.97 -23.12
CA GLU A 490 12.52 -3.12 -22.17
C GLU A 490 11.49 -3.94 -21.39
N ALA A 491 10.79 -4.87 -22.05
CA ALA A 491 9.85 -5.76 -21.39
C ALA A 491 10.54 -6.66 -20.35
N ALA A 492 11.67 -7.24 -20.69
CA ALA A 492 12.45 -8.08 -19.77
C ALA A 492 13.01 -7.25 -18.58
N HIS A 493 13.47 -6.02 -18.82
CA HIS A 493 13.88 -5.10 -17.74
C HIS A 493 12.74 -4.81 -16.76
N LEU A 494 11.53 -4.52 -17.27
CA LEU A 494 10.35 -4.28 -16.43
C LEU A 494 10.03 -5.48 -15.55
N LEU A 495 10.04 -6.70 -16.11
CA LEU A 495 9.75 -7.91 -15.34
C LEU A 495 10.84 -8.20 -14.27
N GLY A 496 12.11 -7.96 -14.59
CA GLY A 496 13.21 -8.09 -13.62
C GLY A 496 13.07 -7.08 -12.46
N ALA A 497 12.68 -5.84 -12.74
CA ALA A 497 12.41 -4.84 -11.72
C ALA A 497 11.19 -5.18 -10.85
N VAL A 498 10.16 -5.82 -11.44
CA VAL A 498 9.00 -6.33 -10.68
C VAL A 498 9.41 -7.46 -9.73
N ASP A 499 10.32 -8.36 -10.15
CA ASP A 499 10.81 -9.43 -9.28
C ASP A 499 11.54 -8.88 -8.06
N LEU A 500 12.40 -7.90 -8.27
CA LEU A 500 13.06 -7.21 -7.16
C LEU A 500 12.04 -6.55 -6.22
N LEU A 501 11.06 -5.81 -6.77
CA LEU A 501 10.00 -5.21 -5.97
C LEU A 501 9.26 -6.24 -5.12
N ARG A 502 8.85 -7.35 -5.74
CA ARG A 502 8.09 -8.40 -5.04
C ARG A 502 8.88 -9.05 -3.92
N THR A 503 10.14 -9.41 -4.18
CA THR A 503 10.99 -10.05 -3.17
C THR A 503 11.37 -9.12 -2.03
N SER A 504 11.32 -7.81 -2.26
CA SER A 504 11.69 -6.80 -1.26
C SER A 504 10.54 -6.36 -0.37
N VAL A 505 9.30 -6.38 -0.90
CA VAL A 505 8.13 -5.80 -0.22
C VAL A 505 7.21 -6.87 0.37
N PHE A 506 7.10 -8.03 -0.31
CA PHE A 506 6.15 -9.05 0.08
C PHE A 506 6.85 -10.28 0.67
N ASP A 507 6.19 -10.94 1.60
CA ASP A 507 6.66 -12.20 2.15
C ASP A 507 6.49 -13.38 1.16
N ALA A 508 7.11 -14.52 1.46
CA ALA A 508 7.09 -15.71 0.60
C ALA A 508 5.67 -16.31 0.38
N SER A 509 4.69 -15.90 1.19
CA SER A 509 3.29 -16.36 1.06
C SER A 509 2.46 -15.49 0.12
N TYR A 510 3.01 -14.37 -0.36
CA TYR A 510 2.31 -13.48 -1.28
C TYR A 510 1.98 -14.16 -2.60
N ARG A 511 0.71 -14.13 -2.98
CA ARG A 511 0.23 -14.56 -4.30
C ARG A 511 -0.23 -13.33 -5.07
N PRO A 512 0.32 -13.05 -6.25
CA PRO A 512 -0.18 -11.96 -7.10
C PRO A 512 -1.63 -12.20 -7.53
N ALA A 513 -2.34 -11.13 -7.86
CA ALA A 513 -3.67 -11.23 -8.47
C ALA A 513 -3.62 -12.05 -9.76
N GLU A 514 -4.69 -12.80 -10.06
CA GLU A 514 -4.78 -13.67 -11.25
C GLU A 514 -4.53 -12.88 -12.54
N TYR A 515 -5.03 -11.65 -12.61
CA TYR A 515 -4.73 -10.72 -13.71
C TYR A 515 -3.21 -10.55 -13.94
N CYS A 516 -2.43 -10.34 -12.88
CA CYS A 516 -0.97 -10.18 -12.96
C CYS A 516 -0.29 -11.50 -13.37
N VAL A 517 -0.75 -12.62 -12.82
CA VAL A 517 -0.21 -13.95 -13.15
C VAL A 517 -0.36 -14.24 -14.64
N VAL A 518 -1.55 -14.04 -15.19
CA VAL A 518 -1.85 -14.28 -16.62
C VAL A 518 -1.07 -13.31 -17.51
N THR A 519 -1.06 -12.01 -17.17
CA THR A 519 -0.34 -10.97 -17.93
C THR A 519 1.15 -11.28 -18.02
N ARG A 520 1.75 -11.63 -16.89
CA ARG A 520 3.16 -12.01 -16.81
C ARG A 520 3.47 -13.28 -17.58
N ALA A 521 2.68 -14.34 -17.42
CA ALA A 521 2.90 -15.62 -18.10
C ALA A 521 2.89 -15.47 -19.62
N ARG A 522 1.99 -14.66 -20.16
CA ARG A 522 1.94 -14.34 -21.61
C ARG A 522 3.23 -13.65 -22.07
N SER A 523 3.66 -12.61 -21.36
CA SER A 523 4.91 -11.88 -21.67
C SER A 523 6.14 -12.78 -21.61
N GLU A 524 6.28 -13.60 -20.56
CA GLU A 524 7.40 -14.51 -20.40
C GLU A 524 7.45 -15.61 -21.46
N THR A 525 6.28 -16.12 -21.90
CA THR A 525 6.20 -17.11 -22.97
C THR A 525 6.79 -16.57 -24.26
N VAL A 526 6.45 -15.34 -24.64
CA VAL A 526 7.00 -14.69 -25.84
C VAL A 526 8.48 -14.36 -25.65
N LEU A 527 8.88 -13.80 -24.52
CA LEU A 527 10.28 -13.46 -24.26
C LEU A 527 11.19 -14.69 -24.32
N ARG A 528 10.76 -15.85 -23.79
CA ARG A 528 11.52 -17.13 -23.88
C ARG A 528 11.63 -17.66 -25.31
N SER A 529 10.74 -17.26 -26.23
CA SER A 529 10.86 -17.61 -27.64
C SER A 529 11.78 -16.67 -28.42
N LEU A 530 12.01 -15.45 -27.91
CA LEU A 530 12.78 -14.40 -28.59
C LEU A 530 14.21 -14.23 -28.04
N LEU A 531 14.46 -14.58 -26.78
CA LEU A 531 15.73 -14.41 -26.08
C LEU A 531 16.26 -15.76 -25.61
N ASP A 532 17.58 -15.96 -25.70
CA ASP A 532 18.17 -17.13 -25.06
C ASP A 532 18.19 -16.99 -23.54
N GLY A 533 18.44 -18.10 -22.82
CA GLY A 533 18.37 -18.11 -21.35
C GLY A 533 19.45 -17.25 -20.66
N LYS A 534 20.52 -16.83 -21.35
CA LYS A 534 21.54 -15.92 -20.84
C LYS A 534 21.12 -14.48 -21.07
N GLU A 535 20.64 -14.18 -22.26
CA GLU A 535 20.13 -12.84 -22.63
C GLU A 535 18.96 -12.47 -21.71
N LEU A 536 18.02 -13.38 -21.50
CA LEU A 536 16.87 -13.14 -20.62
C LEU A 536 17.30 -12.85 -19.18
N ARG A 537 18.21 -13.66 -18.61
CA ARG A 537 18.72 -13.42 -17.26
C ARG A 537 19.44 -12.09 -17.14
N TYR A 538 20.31 -11.77 -18.09
CA TYR A 538 21.02 -10.49 -18.10
C TYR A 538 20.05 -9.31 -18.13
N ALA A 539 19.01 -9.38 -18.98
CA ALA A 539 17.99 -8.34 -19.04
C ALA A 539 17.20 -8.22 -17.73
N TYR A 540 16.86 -9.34 -17.06
CA TYR A 540 16.19 -9.28 -15.74
C TYR A 540 17.09 -8.66 -14.67
N GLU A 541 18.38 -9.04 -14.61
CA GLU A 541 19.35 -8.45 -13.67
C GLU A 541 19.56 -6.95 -13.93
N GLU A 542 19.62 -6.55 -15.19
CA GLU A 542 19.69 -5.13 -15.58
C GLU A 542 18.44 -4.36 -15.15
N GLY A 543 17.25 -4.93 -15.38
CA GLY A 543 16.00 -4.34 -14.95
C GLY A 543 15.92 -4.17 -13.43
N ALA A 544 16.35 -5.18 -12.67
CA ALA A 544 16.44 -5.12 -11.22
C ALA A 544 17.39 -4.00 -10.74
N ARG A 545 18.56 -3.84 -11.40
CA ARG A 545 19.51 -2.75 -11.07
C ARG A 545 18.95 -1.36 -11.38
N ARG A 546 18.21 -1.20 -12.48
CA ARG A 546 17.62 0.08 -12.87
C ARG A 546 16.43 0.47 -11.97
N GLY A 547 15.64 -0.50 -11.54
CA GLY A 547 14.44 -0.30 -10.73
C GLY A 547 13.27 0.35 -11.49
N LEU A 548 12.06 0.20 -10.92
CA LEU A 548 10.83 0.66 -11.58
C LEU A 548 10.73 2.19 -11.73
N PHE A 549 11.30 2.98 -10.82
CA PHE A 549 11.28 4.45 -10.93
C PHE A 549 11.99 4.93 -12.19
N SER A 550 13.21 4.45 -12.43
CA SER A 550 13.97 4.79 -13.64
C SER A 550 13.26 4.30 -14.90
N LEU A 551 12.72 3.07 -14.90
CA LEU A 551 12.01 2.49 -16.04
C LEU A 551 10.65 3.18 -16.32
N ALA A 552 10.03 3.79 -15.31
CA ALA A 552 8.83 4.60 -15.47
C ALA A 552 9.11 5.99 -16.14
N GLY A 553 10.40 6.38 -16.26
CA GLY A 553 10.81 7.68 -16.80
C GLY A 553 10.66 8.82 -15.78
N GLU A 554 10.89 8.54 -14.50
CA GLU A 554 10.97 9.51 -13.39
C GLU A 554 12.43 9.61 -12.88
N ALA A 555 13.41 9.65 -13.78
CA ALA A 555 14.81 9.89 -13.42
C ALA A 555 15.14 11.39 -13.46
#